data_1a4b95ad6da5f136d060009f87ba4311
#
_entry.id   1a4b95ad6da5f136d060009f87ba4311
#
_cell.length_a   1.000
_cell.length_b   1.000
_cell.length_c   1.000
_cell.angle_alpha   90.00
_cell.angle_beta   90.00
_cell.angle_gamma   90.00
#
_symmetry.space_group_name_H-M   'P 1'
#
loop_
_entity.id
_entity.type
_entity.pdbx_description
1 polymer ?
#
loop_
_entity_poly.entity_id
_entity_poly.type
_entity_poly.pdbx_seq_one_letter_code
_entity_poly.pdbx_strand_id
1 'polypeptide(L)'
;MSDVSRVAVDPRKWSTSPGAPRLQKPDWVFFAGEVRPWEDAVLHVSAEAVVRGLNVFEGLKGYWQEDGRFGFVHLERHYTRLTRSASLLYIPVTFSYDEFESACFELTRALYRPDKDLYVRATLFVIEGHYGEGTRADLVLTGYHQEKEPPAPITLGVSTWRRASDVAMPARIKTGMNYQVARLARIEGRSRGYEDMILLNESGRVAESTGACVVMVRGGSVYTPPSSEGALESITLDVFADLSATLGIEFARRPIERSELYIADELGLTGTLAEITLLRSIDDRPLPEETRLLSMLAERYRQAVSGVDPHPAVELAIMPAD
;
A
#
# COMPACT_ATOMS: atom_id res chain seq x y z
N MET A 1 27.37 -41.71 8.80
CA MET A 1 27.09 -40.28 8.51
C MET A 1 26.20 -40.32 7.29
N SER A 2 24.89 -40.20 7.51
CA SER A 2 23.87 -40.29 6.47
C SER A 2 23.84 -38.97 5.68
N ASP A 3 24.01 -39.10 4.38
CA ASP A 3 23.87 -38.04 3.39
C ASP A 3 22.44 -37.49 3.46
N VAL A 4 22.29 -36.34 4.11
CA VAL A 4 21.04 -35.59 4.05
C VAL A 4 21.03 -34.95 2.68
N SER A 5 20.45 -35.63 1.70
CA SER A 5 20.19 -35.07 0.39
C SER A 5 19.47 -33.74 0.53
N ARG A 6 20.17 -32.65 0.24
CA ARG A 6 19.58 -31.31 0.13
C ARG A 6 18.49 -31.40 -0.94
N VAL A 7 17.24 -31.43 -0.52
CA VAL A 7 16.13 -31.23 -1.43
C VAL A 7 16.28 -29.79 -1.93
N ALA A 8 16.96 -29.61 -3.03
CA ALA A 8 17.04 -28.34 -3.72
C ALA A 8 15.62 -28.01 -4.20
N VAL A 9 14.93 -27.17 -3.46
CA VAL A 9 13.66 -26.59 -3.91
C VAL A 9 14.01 -25.76 -5.14
N ASP A 10 13.62 -26.24 -6.32
CA ASP A 10 13.81 -25.48 -7.56
C ASP A 10 12.96 -24.19 -7.48
N PRO A 11 13.56 -23.02 -7.29
CA PRO A 11 12.81 -21.77 -7.18
C PRO A 11 11.99 -21.45 -8.43
N ARG A 12 12.28 -22.10 -9.56
CA ARG A 12 11.54 -21.97 -10.81
C ARG A 12 10.17 -22.65 -10.75
N LYS A 13 9.99 -23.65 -9.90
CA LYS A 13 8.67 -24.29 -9.67
C LYS A 13 7.67 -23.39 -8.94
N TRP A 14 8.16 -22.33 -8.30
CA TRP A 14 7.34 -21.29 -7.65
C TRP A 14 7.23 -20.04 -8.52
N SER A 15 7.93 -20.04 -9.66
CA SER A 15 7.88 -18.92 -10.59
C SER A 15 6.61 -19.04 -11.43
N THR A 16 5.64 -18.24 -11.03
CA THR A 16 4.90 -17.42 -11.93
C THR A 16 3.95 -18.11 -12.88
N SER A 17 2.70 -17.79 -12.74
CA SER A 17 1.82 -17.69 -13.91
C SER A 17 2.56 -16.88 -14.99
N PRO A 18 2.57 -17.31 -16.24
CA PRO A 18 3.12 -16.52 -17.34
C PRO A 18 2.44 -15.15 -17.33
N GLY A 19 3.20 -14.08 -17.21
CA GLY A 19 2.68 -12.71 -17.21
C GLY A 19 2.65 -11.98 -15.88
N ALA A 20 3.12 -12.57 -14.76
CA ALA A 20 3.32 -11.78 -13.54
C ALA A 20 4.34 -10.67 -13.82
N PRO A 21 3.99 -9.38 -13.62
CA PRO A 21 4.94 -8.30 -13.87
C PRO A 21 6.17 -8.51 -12.98
N ARG A 22 7.35 -8.53 -13.60
CA ARG A 22 8.59 -8.46 -12.85
C ARG A 22 8.63 -7.10 -12.17
N LEU A 23 9.05 -7.06 -10.92
CA LEU A 23 9.34 -5.80 -10.25
C LEU A 23 10.29 -5.01 -11.16
N GLN A 24 9.87 -3.84 -11.63
CA GLN A 24 10.77 -2.97 -12.38
C GLN A 24 11.88 -2.55 -11.42
N LYS A 25 13.10 -2.92 -11.79
CA LYS A 25 14.30 -2.49 -11.07
C LYS A 25 14.52 -1.02 -11.43
N PRO A 26 14.46 -0.07 -10.48
CA PRO A 26 14.78 1.31 -10.77
C PRO A 26 16.28 1.48 -11.01
N ASP A 27 16.67 2.52 -11.73
CA ASP A 27 18.10 2.83 -11.96
C ASP A 27 18.74 3.44 -10.72
N TRP A 28 17.96 4.21 -9.93
CA TRP A 28 18.39 4.98 -8.79
C TRP A 28 17.56 4.68 -7.55
N VAL A 29 18.19 4.78 -6.39
CA VAL A 29 17.56 4.72 -5.06
C VAL A 29 18.15 5.82 -4.18
N PHE A 30 17.37 6.27 -3.19
CA PHE A 30 17.93 7.04 -2.07
C PHE A 30 18.33 6.04 -0.97
N PHE A 31 19.60 6.03 -0.59
CA PHE A 31 20.15 5.12 0.41
C PHE A 31 21.40 5.72 1.07
N ALA A 32 21.53 5.57 2.39
CA ALA A 32 22.63 6.13 3.18
C ALA A 32 22.80 7.65 2.98
N GLY A 33 21.68 8.39 2.94
CA GLY A 33 21.64 9.85 2.90
C GLY A 33 21.81 10.49 1.51
N GLU A 34 21.89 9.71 0.44
CA GLU A 34 22.05 10.25 -0.93
C GLU A 34 21.39 9.37 -2.01
N VAL A 35 21.14 9.94 -3.18
CA VAL A 35 20.73 9.20 -4.38
C VAL A 35 21.95 8.51 -4.97
N ARG A 36 21.83 7.19 -5.20
CA ARG A 36 22.91 6.36 -5.75
C ARG A 36 22.36 5.27 -6.68
N PRO A 37 23.20 4.63 -7.49
CA PRO A 37 22.80 3.50 -8.33
C PRO A 37 22.14 2.38 -7.50
N TRP A 38 21.14 1.71 -8.08
CA TRP A 38 20.45 0.59 -7.45
C TRP A 38 21.41 -0.48 -6.89
N GLU A 39 22.49 -0.79 -7.62
CA GLU A 39 23.45 -1.82 -7.26
C GLU A 39 24.22 -1.51 -5.96
N ASP A 40 24.33 -0.24 -5.60
CA ASP A 40 25.09 0.20 -4.41
C ASP A 40 24.24 0.13 -3.13
N ALA A 41 22.92 -0.05 -3.25
CA ALA A 41 22.01 -0.19 -2.10
C ALA A 41 22.00 -1.63 -1.59
N VAL A 42 23.01 -2.00 -0.82
CA VAL A 42 23.20 -3.34 -0.27
C VAL A 42 23.20 -3.34 1.25
N LEU A 43 22.64 -4.39 1.84
CA LEU A 43 22.63 -4.63 3.28
C LEU A 43 23.45 -5.86 3.62
N HIS A 44 24.12 -5.81 4.77
CA HIS A 44 24.76 -7.00 5.31
C HIS A 44 23.71 -8.04 5.71
N VAL A 45 24.01 -9.32 5.48
CA VAL A 45 23.08 -10.44 5.76
C VAL A 45 22.69 -10.55 7.23
N SER A 46 23.49 -9.98 8.16
CA SER A 46 23.18 -9.94 9.60
C SER A 46 22.31 -8.76 10.02
N ALA A 47 21.91 -7.86 9.11
CA ALA A 47 21.02 -6.76 9.46
C ALA A 47 19.70 -7.31 9.99
N GLU A 48 19.16 -6.69 11.05
CA GLU A 48 17.90 -7.13 11.69
C GLU A 48 16.72 -7.12 10.70
N ALA A 49 16.74 -6.21 9.74
CA ALA A 49 15.78 -6.18 8.65
C ALA A 49 15.84 -7.44 7.78
N VAL A 50 17.01 -8.07 7.62
CA VAL A 50 17.19 -9.30 6.86
C VAL A 50 16.88 -10.53 7.71
N VAL A 51 17.37 -10.57 8.94
CA VAL A 51 17.26 -11.74 9.84
C VAL A 51 15.85 -11.88 10.41
N ARG A 52 15.17 -10.77 10.75
CA ARG A 52 13.88 -10.75 11.45
C ARG A 52 12.79 -9.97 10.73
N GLY A 53 13.09 -9.34 9.59
CA GLY A 53 12.13 -8.50 8.88
C GLY A 53 11.79 -7.20 9.62
N LEU A 54 12.69 -6.74 10.53
CA LEU A 54 12.44 -5.56 11.37
C LEU A 54 12.55 -4.28 10.55
N ASN A 55 11.41 -3.80 10.09
CA ASN A 55 11.27 -2.58 9.32
C ASN A 55 9.87 -2.01 9.44
N VAL A 56 9.72 -0.73 9.13
CA VAL A 56 8.45 -0.08 8.84
C VAL A 56 8.55 0.62 7.49
N PHE A 57 7.42 0.80 6.80
CA PHE A 57 7.47 1.40 5.48
C PHE A 57 6.23 2.23 5.15
N GLU A 58 6.40 3.10 4.16
CA GLU A 58 5.30 3.83 3.52
C GLU A 58 5.28 3.58 2.02
N GLY A 59 4.10 3.74 1.46
CA GLY A 59 3.90 3.86 0.02
C GLY A 59 3.41 5.26 -0.27
N LEU A 60 4.16 6.01 -1.06
CA LEU A 60 3.88 7.37 -1.47
C LEU A 60 3.53 7.34 -2.95
N LYS A 61 2.56 8.12 -3.40
CA LYS A 61 2.31 8.29 -4.83
C LYS A 61 2.33 9.76 -5.17
N GLY A 62 3.13 10.08 -6.18
CA GLY A 62 3.24 11.42 -6.73
C GLY A 62 2.74 11.45 -8.16
N TYR A 63 2.17 12.58 -8.53
CA TYR A 63 1.49 12.81 -9.79
C TYR A 63 2.04 14.05 -10.50
N TRP A 64 2.18 13.95 -11.82
CA TRP A 64 2.41 15.12 -12.65
C TRP A 64 1.12 15.92 -12.77
N GLN A 65 1.23 17.21 -12.48
CA GLN A 65 0.14 18.17 -12.59
C GLN A 65 -0.01 18.66 -14.04
N GLU A 66 -1.18 19.20 -14.40
CA GLU A 66 -1.40 19.78 -15.73
C GLU A 66 -0.40 20.90 -16.09
N ASP A 67 0.06 21.65 -15.09
CA ASP A 67 1.05 22.72 -15.26
C ASP A 67 2.50 22.24 -15.33
N GLY A 68 2.73 20.91 -15.36
CA GLY A 68 4.04 20.28 -15.46
C GLY A 68 4.79 20.16 -14.14
N ARG A 69 4.26 20.62 -13.01
CA ARG A 69 4.84 20.35 -11.68
C ARG A 69 4.57 18.92 -11.23
N PHE A 70 5.36 18.46 -10.29
CA PHE A 70 5.16 17.14 -9.67
C PHE A 70 4.80 17.32 -8.19
N GLY A 71 3.85 16.53 -7.68
CA GLY A 71 3.47 16.59 -6.27
C GLY A 71 3.15 15.23 -5.67
N PHE A 72 3.63 14.98 -4.44
CA PHE A 72 3.24 13.84 -3.63
C PHE A 72 1.96 14.14 -2.84
N VAL A 73 1.02 13.19 -2.84
CA VAL A 73 -0.22 13.31 -2.08
C VAL A 73 0.06 13.06 -0.59
N HIS A 74 -0.31 14.01 0.26
CA HIS A 74 -0.25 13.94 1.73
C HIS A 74 1.10 13.45 2.29
N LEU A 75 2.21 13.94 1.76
CA LEU A 75 3.55 13.49 2.13
C LEU A 75 3.82 13.57 3.63
N GLU A 76 3.40 14.66 4.29
CA GLU A 76 3.57 14.84 5.73
C GLU A 76 2.74 13.83 6.55
N ARG A 77 1.53 13.49 6.12
CA ARG A 77 0.72 12.44 6.77
C ARG A 77 1.38 11.07 6.66
N HIS A 78 2.01 10.78 5.53
CA HIS A 78 2.78 9.55 5.33
C HIS A 78 4.02 9.52 6.23
N TYR A 79 4.77 10.62 6.34
CA TYR A 79 5.88 10.73 7.28
C TYR A 79 5.42 10.51 8.73
N THR A 80 4.33 11.15 9.13
CA THR A 80 3.74 11.00 10.47
C THR A 80 3.35 9.54 10.74
N ARG A 81 2.78 8.82 9.77
CA ARG A 81 2.42 7.40 9.95
C ARG A 81 3.66 6.50 9.95
N LEU A 82 4.70 6.80 9.16
CA LEU A 82 5.99 6.10 9.20
C LEU A 82 6.62 6.21 10.60
N THR A 83 6.73 7.42 11.13
CA THR A 83 7.33 7.69 12.43
C THR A 83 6.52 7.08 13.58
N ARG A 84 5.18 7.12 13.50
CA ARG A 84 4.29 6.43 14.45
C ARG A 84 4.48 4.91 14.41
N SER A 85 4.57 4.32 13.21
CA SER A 85 4.84 2.87 13.07
C SER A 85 6.21 2.51 13.65
N ALA A 86 7.22 3.35 13.42
CA ALA A 86 8.56 3.18 13.98
C ALA A 86 8.54 3.25 15.51
N SER A 87 7.84 4.24 16.10
CA SER A 87 7.77 4.40 17.56
C SER A 87 7.13 3.20 18.26
N LEU A 88 6.11 2.58 17.65
CA LEU A 88 5.45 1.38 18.19
C LEU A 88 6.35 0.14 18.16
N LEU A 89 7.39 0.12 17.35
CA LEU A 89 8.41 -0.93 17.30
C LEU A 89 9.75 -0.49 17.92
N TYR A 90 9.78 0.66 18.61
CA TYR A 90 10.99 1.23 19.21
C TYR A 90 12.14 1.41 18.20
N ILE A 91 11.81 1.71 16.93
CA ILE A 91 12.78 2.01 15.88
C ILE A 91 13.06 3.53 15.90
N PRO A 92 14.32 3.95 16.07
CA PRO A 92 14.66 5.37 16.08
C PRO A 92 14.48 5.98 14.68
N VAL A 93 13.89 7.17 14.64
CA VAL A 93 13.83 8.01 13.44
C VAL A 93 14.83 9.15 13.64
N THR A 94 15.81 9.24 12.76
CA THR A 94 16.95 10.20 12.88
C THR A 94 16.90 11.32 11.85
N PHE A 95 15.82 11.43 11.10
CA PHE A 95 15.59 12.45 10.07
C PHE A 95 14.28 13.22 10.33
N SER A 96 14.29 14.50 10.03
CA SER A 96 13.14 15.40 10.09
C SER A 96 12.19 15.20 8.89
N TYR A 97 11.02 15.86 8.93
CA TYR A 97 10.12 15.90 7.77
C TYR A 97 10.80 16.55 6.56
N ASP A 98 11.50 17.67 6.76
CA ASP A 98 12.16 18.41 5.68
C ASP A 98 13.24 17.56 4.98
N GLU A 99 14.01 16.77 5.75
CA GLU A 99 14.99 15.84 5.21
C GLU A 99 14.32 14.68 4.45
N PHE A 100 13.19 14.18 4.95
CA PHE A 100 12.40 13.15 4.27
C PHE A 100 11.81 13.66 2.95
N GLU A 101 11.24 14.85 2.96
CA GLU A 101 10.69 15.51 1.77
C GLU A 101 11.79 15.76 0.73
N SER A 102 12.94 16.30 1.14
CA SER A 102 14.09 16.51 0.27
C SER A 102 14.54 15.21 -0.39
N ALA A 103 14.70 14.13 0.39
CA ALA A 103 15.06 12.82 -0.12
C ALA A 103 14.05 12.28 -1.16
N CYS A 104 12.75 12.49 -0.93
CA CYS A 104 11.71 12.11 -1.89
C CYS A 104 11.84 12.89 -3.20
N PHE A 105 12.09 14.20 -3.13
CA PHE A 105 12.26 15.02 -4.33
C PHE A 105 13.57 14.76 -5.07
N GLU A 106 14.68 14.54 -4.35
CA GLU A 106 15.96 14.16 -4.96
C GLU A 106 15.83 12.85 -5.75
N LEU A 107 15.19 11.82 -5.17
CA LEU A 107 14.93 10.58 -5.89
C LEU A 107 13.99 10.80 -7.09
N THR A 108 12.96 11.64 -6.95
CA THR A 108 12.04 11.96 -8.05
C THR A 108 12.77 12.61 -9.22
N ARG A 109 13.70 13.55 -8.96
CA ARG A 109 14.53 14.17 -10.01
C ARG A 109 15.41 13.14 -10.73
N ALA A 110 16.01 12.22 -9.98
CA ALA A 110 16.85 11.16 -10.56
C ALA A 110 16.05 10.16 -11.41
N LEU A 111 14.76 9.96 -11.08
CA LEU A 111 13.84 9.07 -11.78
C LEU A 111 12.90 9.84 -12.72
N TYR A 112 13.27 11.01 -13.19
CA TYR A 112 12.41 11.91 -13.98
C TYR A 112 11.80 11.24 -15.22
N ARG A 113 10.47 11.14 -15.21
CA ARG A 113 9.65 10.58 -16.32
C ARG A 113 8.27 11.26 -16.32
N PRO A 114 8.10 12.38 -17.04
CA PRO A 114 6.85 13.15 -17.02
C PRO A 114 5.66 12.43 -17.69
N ASP A 115 5.93 11.38 -18.47
CA ASP A 115 4.93 10.49 -19.06
C ASP A 115 4.34 9.46 -18.08
N LYS A 116 4.94 9.31 -16.88
CA LYS A 116 4.55 8.33 -15.85
C LYS A 116 4.40 9.01 -14.49
N ASP A 117 3.45 8.55 -13.71
CA ASP A 117 3.42 8.87 -12.29
C ASP A 117 4.47 8.05 -11.53
N LEU A 118 4.75 8.41 -10.27
CA LEU A 118 5.79 7.75 -9.49
C LEU A 118 5.22 7.22 -8.17
N TYR A 119 5.38 5.93 -7.94
CA TYR A 119 5.19 5.33 -6.62
C TYR A 119 6.55 5.19 -5.93
N VAL A 120 6.68 5.77 -4.74
CA VAL A 120 7.89 5.65 -3.90
C VAL A 120 7.57 4.81 -2.67
N ARG A 121 8.37 3.78 -2.45
CA ARG A 121 8.38 3.04 -1.20
C ARG A 121 9.49 3.57 -0.30
N ALA A 122 9.11 4.19 0.80
CA ALA A 122 10.00 4.61 1.87
C ALA A 122 10.06 3.49 2.92
N THR A 123 11.23 2.94 3.17
CA THR A 123 11.42 1.87 4.16
C THR A 123 12.49 2.30 5.17
N LEU A 124 12.08 2.41 6.44
CA LEU A 124 12.99 2.53 7.57
C LEU A 124 13.29 1.13 8.06
N PHE A 125 14.53 0.69 7.90
CA PHE A 125 14.98 -0.66 8.21
C PHE A 125 16.01 -0.66 9.33
N VAL A 126 15.95 -1.70 10.19
CA VAL A 126 16.86 -1.83 11.32
C VAL A 126 18.11 -2.61 10.92
N ILE A 127 19.27 -2.04 11.20
CA ILE A 127 20.59 -2.62 10.95
C ILE A 127 21.00 -3.49 12.14
N GLU A 128 20.92 -2.95 13.36
CA GLU A 128 21.36 -3.60 14.62
C GLU A 128 20.38 -3.27 15.75
N GLY A 129 20.45 -4.03 16.87
CA GLY A 129 19.70 -3.73 18.09
C GLY A 129 18.29 -4.33 18.12
N HIS A 130 18.17 -5.66 18.03
CA HIS A 130 16.88 -6.32 17.86
C HIS A 130 15.93 -6.29 19.08
N TYR A 131 16.42 -6.05 20.29
CA TYR A 131 15.58 -5.89 21.50
C TYR A 131 15.46 -4.43 21.96
N GLY A 132 15.75 -3.47 21.09
CA GLY A 132 15.59 -2.05 21.38
C GLY A 132 16.85 -1.35 21.86
N GLU A 133 17.73 -1.98 22.62
CA GLU A 133 18.99 -1.40 23.05
C GLU A 133 19.98 -1.28 21.85
N GLY A 134 20.57 -0.09 21.70
CA GLY A 134 21.54 0.17 20.63
C GLY A 134 20.95 0.08 19.23
N THR A 135 19.61 0.22 19.07
CA THR A 135 18.97 0.12 17.77
C THR A 135 19.48 1.22 16.83
N ARG A 136 19.98 0.79 15.68
CA ARG A 136 20.33 1.65 14.55
C ARG A 136 19.45 1.32 13.36
N ALA A 137 18.89 2.35 12.75
CA ALA A 137 18.04 2.22 11.57
C ALA A 137 18.47 3.23 10.51
N ASP A 138 18.14 2.94 9.26
CA ASP A 138 18.38 3.81 8.12
C ASP A 138 17.21 3.81 7.16
N LEU A 139 17.11 4.86 6.34
CA LEU A 139 16.04 5.06 5.36
C LEU A 139 16.52 4.66 3.96
N VAL A 140 15.69 3.89 3.27
CA VAL A 140 15.81 3.67 1.83
C VAL A 140 14.52 4.09 1.12
N LEU A 141 14.66 4.84 0.01
CA LEU A 141 13.56 5.12 -0.90
C LEU A 141 13.79 4.41 -2.22
N THR A 142 12.78 3.67 -2.69
CA THR A 142 12.78 3.03 -4.01
C THR A 142 11.61 3.53 -4.83
N GLY A 143 11.85 3.99 -6.07
CA GLY A 143 10.81 4.56 -6.92
C GLY A 143 10.44 3.62 -8.08
N TYR A 144 9.15 3.57 -8.40
CA TYR A 144 8.59 2.74 -9.48
C TYR A 144 7.61 3.56 -10.29
N HIS A 145 7.86 3.66 -11.60
CA HIS A 145 6.95 4.36 -12.50
C HIS A 145 5.60 3.65 -12.58
N GLN A 146 4.54 4.45 -12.65
CA GLN A 146 3.16 3.99 -12.74
C GLN A 146 2.52 4.55 -13.99
N GLU A 147 1.66 3.75 -14.62
CA GLU A 147 0.82 4.25 -15.69
C GLU A 147 -0.21 5.25 -15.15
N LYS A 148 -0.60 6.21 -15.97
CA LYS A 148 -1.60 7.24 -15.61
C LYS A 148 -3.04 6.74 -15.77
N GLU A 149 -3.22 5.61 -16.45
CA GLU A 149 -4.53 5.00 -16.63
C GLU A 149 -5.08 4.46 -15.32
N PRO A 150 -6.41 4.54 -15.11
CA PRO A 150 -7.06 3.95 -13.95
C PRO A 150 -6.87 2.42 -13.92
N PRO A 151 -6.78 1.82 -12.73
CA PRO A 151 -6.70 0.38 -12.62
C PRO A 151 -7.95 -0.31 -13.19
N ALA A 152 -7.74 -1.40 -13.95
CA ALA A 152 -8.85 -2.21 -14.44
C ALA A 152 -9.56 -2.92 -13.27
N PRO A 153 -10.88 -3.19 -13.38
CA PRO A 153 -11.61 -3.98 -12.39
C PRO A 153 -11.04 -5.39 -12.23
N ILE A 154 -10.99 -5.90 -11.00
CA ILE A 154 -10.35 -7.17 -10.64
C ILE A 154 -11.33 -8.15 -9.98
N THR A 155 -10.92 -9.42 -9.90
CA THR A 155 -11.64 -10.49 -9.19
C THR A 155 -10.98 -10.77 -7.85
N LEU A 156 -11.77 -10.88 -6.78
CA LEU A 156 -11.28 -11.26 -5.46
C LEU A 156 -11.94 -12.52 -4.93
N GLY A 157 -11.20 -13.22 -4.07
CA GLY A 157 -11.76 -14.26 -3.19
C GLY A 157 -11.62 -13.87 -1.73
N VAL A 158 -12.39 -14.51 -0.86
CA VAL A 158 -12.17 -14.43 0.60
C VAL A 158 -11.18 -15.50 1.00
N SER A 159 -10.08 -15.07 1.65
CA SER A 159 -8.98 -15.94 2.05
C SER A 159 -9.34 -16.83 3.23
N THR A 160 -8.71 -18.00 3.30
CA THR A 160 -8.70 -18.84 4.50
C THR A 160 -7.75 -18.29 5.57
N TRP A 161 -6.74 -17.49 5.17
CA TRP A 161 -5.85 -16.77 6.08
C TRP A 161 -6.57 -15.57 6.70
N ARG A 162 -6.21 -15.22 7.94
CA ARG A 162 -6.83 -14.13 8.69
C ARG A 162 -5.80 -13.09 9.11
N ARG A 163 -6.26 -11.86 9.28
CA ARG A 163 -5.46 -10.81 9.91
C ARG A 163 -5.15 -11.18 11.36
N ALA A 164 -3.93 -10.91 11.78
CA ALA A 164 -3.56 -11.04 13.17
C ALA A 164 -4.34 -10.04 14.03
N SER A 165 -4.66 -10.44 15.26
CA SER A 165 -5.27 -9.54 16.25
C SER A 165 -4.30 -8.42 16.66
N ASP A 166 -4.86 -7.33 17.19
CA ASP A 166 -4.07 -6.16 17.62
C ASP A 166 -3.04 -6.52 18.70
N VAL A 167 -3.35 -7.49 19.56
CA VAL A 167 -2.44 -7.97 20.60
C VAL A 167 -1.34 -8.92 20.11
N ALA A 168 -1.47 -9.44 18.87
CA ALA A 168 -0.47 -10.30 18.23
C ALA A 168 0.45 -9.50 17.31
N MET A 169 -0.15 -8.70 16.43
CA MET A 169 0.56 -7.81 15.48
C MET A 169 -0.39 -6.67 15.08
N PRO A 170 -0.26 -5.49 15.70
CA PRO A 170 -1.16 -4.37 15.45
C PRO A 170 -1.21 -3.97 13.97
N ALA A 171 -2.42 -3.91 13.41
CA ALA A 171 -2.61 -3.56 12.00
C ALA A 171 -2.18 -2.11 11.69
N ARG A 172 -2.19 -1.23 12.70
CA ARG A 172 -1.76 0.16 12.57
C ARG A 172 -0.25 0.33 12.39
N ILE A 173 0.55 -0.73 12.63
CA ILE A 173 1.98 -0.72 12.33
C ILE A 173 2.18 -1.15 10.88
N LYS A 174 2.58 -0.22 10.01
CA LYS A 174 2.86 -0.52 8.61
C LYS A 174 4.26 -1.13 8.48
N THR A 175 4.38 -2.42 8.77
CA THR A 175 5.62 -3.20 8.78
C THR A 175 5.58 -4.35 7.78
N GLY A 176 6.73 -4.74 7.23
CA GLY A 176 6.85 -5.91 6.35
C GLY A 176 6.35 -7.22 6.98
N MET A 177 6.43 -7.34 8.31
CA MET A 177 5.94 -8.51 9.04
C MET A 177 4.42 -8.71 8.87
N ASN A 178 3.63 -7.64 8.89
CA ASN A 178 2.18 -7.68 8.65
C ASN A 178 1.82 -8.16 7.22
N TYR A 179 2.75 -8.06 6.28
CA TYR A 179 2.53 -8.48 4.89
C TYR A 179 2.86 -9.97 4.63
N GLN A 180 3.33 -10.72 5.63
CA GLN A 180 3.57 -12.15 5.46
C GLN A 180 2.25 -12.93 5.29
N VAL A 181 1.23 -12.63 6.08
CA VAL A 181 -0.10 -13.23 5.91
C VAL A 181 -0.74 -12.79 4.58
N ALA A 182 -0.56 -11.55 4.19
CA ALA A 182 -1.01 -11.04 2.89
C ALA A 182 -0.35 -11.80 1.72
N ARG A 183 0.95 -12.13 1.83
CA ARG A 183 1.65 -12.97 0.86
C ARG A 183 1.02 -14.37 0.75
N LEU A 184 0.71 -15.02 1.88
CA LEU A 184 0.08 -16.34 1.89
C LEU A 184 -1.31 -16.30 1.24
N ALA A 185 -2.12 -15.31 1.60
CA ALA A 185 -3.44 -15.10 1.00
C ALA A 185 -3.36 -14.84 -0.50
N ARG A 186 -2.37 -14.06 -0.95
CA ARG A 186 -2.19 -13.80 -2.39
C ARG A 186 -1.77 -15.04 -3.17
N ILE A 187 -0.96 -15.93 -2.58
CA ILE A 187 -0.60 -17.22 -3.18
C ILE A 187 -1.84 -18.12 -3.26
N GLU A 188 -2.65 -18.19 -2.19
CA GLU A 188 -3.94 -18.89 -2.20
C GLU A 188 -4.84 -18.36 -3.32
N GLY A 189 -5.02 -17.02 -3.41
CA GLY A 189 -5.85 -16.40 -4.44
C GLY A 189 -5.42 -16.78 -5.85
N ARG A 190 -4.14 -16.69 -6.15
CA ARG A 190 -3.59 -17.07 -7.46
C ARG A 190 -3.86 -18.56 -7.80
N SER A 191 -3.75 -19.46 -6.84
CA SER A 191 -4.04 -20.89 -7.06
C SER A 191 -5.52 -21.16 -7.34
N ARG A 192 -6.40 -20.22 -6.96
CA ARG A 192 -7.84 -20.24 -7.18
C ARG A 192 -8.31 -19.36 -8.35
N GLY A 193 -7.37 -18.68 -9.04
CA GLY A 193 -7.68 -17.81 -10.19
C GLY A 193 -8.08 -16.38 -9.84
N TYR A 194 -7.91 -15.94 -8.58
CA TYR A 194 -8.19 -14.57 -8.15
C TYR A 194 -6.97 -13.65 -8.26
N GLU A 195 -7.21 -12.37 -8.53
CA GLU A 195 -6.15 -11.36 -8.66
C GLU A 195 -5.70 -10.84 -7.31
N ASP A 196 -6.57 -10.77 -6.31
CA ASP A 196 -6.26 -10.48 -4.92
C ASP A 196 -7.24 -11.19 -3.97
N MET A 197 -7.07 -11.01 -2.65
CA MET A 197 -7.89 -11.67 -1.62
C MET A 197 -8.33 -10.69 -0.55
N ILE A 198 -9.54 -10.89 -0.02
CA ILE A 198 -10.01 -10.23 1.20
C ILE A 198 -9.62 -11.09 2.40
N LEU A 199 -9.02 -10.47 3.40
CA LEU A 199 -8.70 -11.07 4.68
C LEU A 199 -9.82 -10.75 5.69
N LEU A 200 -10.23 -11.75 6.42
CA LEU A 200 -11.12 -11.59 7.58
C LEU A 200 -10.28 -11.47 8.86
N ASN A 201 -10.84 -10.87 9.90
CA ASN A 201 -10.30 -10.91 11.25
C ASN A 201 -10.66 -12.21 11.99
N GLU A 202 -10.25 -12.34 13.25
CA GLU A 202 -10.53 -13.51 14.08
C GLU A 202 -12.03 -13.74 14.32
N SER A 203 -12.83 -12.66 14.34
CA SER A 203 -14.29 -12.73 14.48
C SER A 203 -15.03 -13.08 13.16
N GLY A 204 -14.29 -13.27 12.05
CA GLY A 204 -14.88 -13.61 10.75
C GLY A 204 -15.44 -12.42 9.98
N ARG A 205 -15.21 -11.18 10.45
CA ARG A 205 -15.59 -9.94 9.77
C ARG A 205 -14.48 -9.47 8.82
N VAL A 206 -14.88 -8.67 7.84
CA VAL A 206 -13.95 -8.09 6.85
C VAL A 206 -12.94 -7.18 7.54
N ALA A 207 -11.65 -7.40 7.28
CA ALA A 207 -10.58 -6.52 7.69
C ALA A 207 -10.11 -5.64 6.54
N GLU A 208 -9.33 -6.18 5.63
CA GLU A 208 -8.80 -5.49 4.46
C GLU A 208 -8.44 -6.49 3.35
N SER A 209 -7.94 -6.05 2.20
CA SER A 209 -7.30 -6.94 1.21
C SER A 209 -5.84 -7.20 1.57
N THR A 210 -5.09 -7.83 0.67
CA THR A 210 -3.66 -8.11 0.89
C THR A 210 -2.79 -6.85 0.88
N GLY A 211 -3.30 -5.71 0.46
CA GLY A 211 -2.52 -4.47 0.38
C GLY A 211 -3.33 -3.18 0.30
N ALA A 212 -4.66 -3.25 0.44
CA ALA A 212 -5.56 -2.11 0.33
C ALA A 212 -6.80 -2.29 1.23
N CYS A 213 -7.45 -1.19 1.58
CA CYS A 213 -8.70 -1.22 2.34
C CYS A 213 -9.87 -1.63 1.43
N VAL A 214 -10.88 -2.29 2.01
CA VAL A 214 -12.12 -2.64 1.32
C VAL A 214 -13.10 -1.49 1.45
N VAL A 215 -13.74 -1.11 0.34
CA VAL A 215 -14.89 -0.20 0.29
C VAL A 215 -16.07 -0.91 -0.33
N MET A 216 -17.23 -0.74 0.27
CA MET A 216 -18.48 -1.39 -0.13
C MET A 216 -19.58 -0.34 -0.26
N VAL A 217 -20.30 -0.36 -1.37
CA VAL A 217 -21.55 0.39 -1.52
C VAL A 217 -22.73 -0.53 -1.23
N ARG A 218 -23.66 -0.04 -0.44
CA ARG A 218 -24.91 -0.71 -0.16
C ARG A 218 -26.01 0.30 0.16
N GLY A 219 -27.10 0.24 -0.58
CA GLY A 219 -28.25 1.15 -0.39
C GLY A 219 -27.89 2.63 -0.61
N GLY A 220 -26.94 2.93 -1.50
CA GLY A 220 -26.52 4.29 -1.82
C GLY A 220 -25.50 4.92 -0.87
N SER A 221 -25.01 4.19 0.14
CA SER A 221 -23.99 4.64 1.08
C SER A 221 -22.71 3.83 0.94
N VAL A 222 -21.55 4.46 1.21
CA VAL A 222 -20.22 3.82 1.18
C VAL A 222 -19.83 3.38 2.59
N TYR A 223 -19.44 2.13 2.73
CA TYR A 223 -18.99 1.53 3.99
C TYR A 223 -17.58 0.98 3.86
N THR A 224 -16.84 1.05 4.96
CA THR A 224 -15.50 0.44 5.09
C THR A 224 -15.30 -0.09 6.52
N PRO A 225 -14.52 -1.16 6.72
CA PRO A 225 -14.18 -1.60 8.06
C PRO A 225 -13.35 -0.55 8.82
N PRO A 226 -13.62 -0.29 10.10
CA PRO A 226 -12.75 0.51 10.95
C PRO A 226 -11.43 -0.23 11.25
N SER A 227 -10.42 0.49 11.69
CA SER A 227 -9.11 -0.09 12.06
C SER A 227 -9.21 -1.12 13.22
N SER A 228 -10.24 -1.03 14.05
CA SER A 228 -10.55 -2.04 15.09
C SER A 228 -10.87 -3.43 14.53
N GLU A 229 -11.24 -3.52 13.24
CA GLU A 229 -11.45 -4.80 12.56
C GLU A 229 -10.17 -5.39 11.94
N GLY A 230 -9.00 -4.77 12.20
CA GLY A 230 -7.70 -5.22 11.73
C GLY A 230 -7.25 -4.60 10.40
N ALA A 231 -7.89 -3.53 9.95
CA ALA A 231 -7.45 -2.75 8.79
C ALA A 231 -6.39 -1.71 9.18
N LEU A 232 -5.48 -1.40 8.25
CA LEU A 232 -4.56 -0.28 8.39
C LEU A 232 -5.33 1.05 8.41
N GLU A 233 -4.91 2.00 9.24
CA GLU A 233 -5.38 3.39 9.19
C GLU A 233 -4.93 4.04 7.88
N SER A 234 -5.82 4.13 6.90
CA SER A 234 -5.50 4.52 5.54
C SER A 234 -5.69 6.02 5.31
N ILE A 235 -4.63 6.70 4.84
CA ILE A 235 -4.66 8.12 4.46
C ILE A 235 -5.56 8.31 3.23
N THR A 236 -5.43 7.45 2.24
CA THR A 236 -6.26 7.50 1.02
C THR A 236 -7.74 7.34 1.35
N LEU A 237 -8.09 6.47 2.30
CA LEU A 237 -9.47 6.25 2.72
C LEU A 237 -10.08 7.50 3.39
N ASP A 238 -9.27 8.27 4.13
CA ASP A 238 -9.72 9.55 4.69
C ASP A 238 -10.03 10.56 3.58
N VAL A 239 -9.17 10.64 2.55
CA VAL A 239 -9.44 11.48 1.37
C VAL A 239 -10.76 11.08 0.69
N PHE A 240 -11.02 9.79 0.54
CA PHE A 240 -12.29 9.35 -0.04
C PHE A 240 -13.51 9.66 0.83
N ALA A 241 -13.36 9.64 2.15
CA ALA A 241 -14.43 10.08 3.06
C ALA A 241 -14.75 11.58 2.86
N ASP A 242 -13.71 12.43 2.75
CA ASP A 242 -13.87 13.86 2.54
C ASP A 242 -14.45 14.16 1.14
N LEU A 243 -14.00 13.47 0.10
CA LEU A 243 -14.58 13.58 -1.24
C LEU A 243 -16.04 13.16 -1.27
N SER A 244 -16.40 12.07 -0.56
CA SER A 244 -17.78 11.59 -0.44
C SER A 244 -18.68 12.66 0.18
N ALA A 245 -18.21 13.34 1.23
CA ALA A 245 -18.95 14.39 1.90
C ALA A 245 -19.27 15.56 0.95
N THR A 246 -18.32 15.97 0.10
CA THR A 246 -18.55 17.04 -0.89
C THR A 246 -19.50 16.66 -2.01
N LEU A 247 -19.62 15.36 -2.31
CA LEU A 247 -20.54 14.81 -3.30
C LEU A 247 -21.91 14.45 -2.70
N GLY A 248 -22.12 14.68 -1.39
CA GLY A 248 -23.33 14.31 -0.69
C GLY A 248 -23.53 12.79 -0.55
N ILE A 249 -22.45 12.03 -0.62
CA ILE A 249 -22.47 10.57 -0.45
C ILE A 249 -22.17 10.25 1.01
N GLU A 250 -23.04 9.46 1.64
CA GLU A 250 -22.81 8.97 2.99
C GLU A 250 -21.62 8.01 2.99
N PHE A 251 -20.62 8.30 3.85
CA PHE A 251 -19.46 7.45 4.05
C PHE A 251 -19.34 7.07 5.53
N ALA A 252 -19.41 5.78 5.85
CA ALA A 252 -19.36 5.31 7.23
C ALA A 252 -18.35 4.19 7.47
N ARG A 253 -17.65 4.27 8.61
CA ARG A 253 -16.80 3.19 9.11
C ARG A 253 -17.61 2.31 10.05
N ARG A 254 -17.86 1.06 9.65
CA ARG A 254 -18.55 0.07 10.48
C ARG A 254 -18.02 -1.34 10.20
N PRO A 255 -18.21 -2.28 11.13
CA PRO A 255 -17.97 -3.69 10.82
C PRO A 255 -18.77 -4.13 9.59
N ILE A 256 -18.16 -4.96 8.76
CA ILE A 256 -18.75 -5.57 7.57
C ILE A 256 -18.68 -7.09 7.76
N GLU A 257 -19.84 -7.74 7.76
CA GLU A 257 -19.88 -9.19 7.80
C GLU A 257 -19.50 -9.79 6.44
N ARG A 258 -18.88 -10.96 6.44
CA ARG A 258 -18.51 -11.64 5.18
C ARG A 258 -19.68 -11.74 4.20
N SER A 259 -20.87 -12.06 4.68
CA SER A 259 -22.05 -12.24 3.84
C SER A 259 -22.52 -10.96 3.16
N GLU A 260 -22.19 -9.78 3.71
CA GLU A 260 -22.53 -8.50 3.09
C GLU A 260 -21.78 -8.27 1.77
N LEU A 261 -20.58 -8.84 1.62
CA LEU A 261 -19.82 -8.78 0.37
C LEU A 261 -20.60 -9.38 -0.82
N TYR A 262 -21.48 -10.36 -0.57
CA TYR A 262 -22.23 -11.06 -1.61
C TYR A 262 -23.55 -10.38 -2.00
N ILE A 263 -23.92 -9.32 -1.30
CA ILE A 263 -25.13 -8.52 -1.53
C ILE A 263 -24.80 -7.03 -1.65
N ALA A 264 -23.53 -6.70 -1.86
CA ALA A 264 -23.09 -5.34 -2.11
C ALA A 264 -23.55 -4.86 -3.48
N ASP A 265 -23.88 -3.56 -3.58
CA ASP A 265 -24.20 -2.92 -4.85
C ASP A 265 -22.90 -2.69 -5.66
N GLU A 266 -21.82 -2.25 -4.98
CA GLU A 266 -20.50 -2.08 -5.54
C GLU A 266 -19.43 -2.50 -4.51
N LEU A 267 -18.32 -3.06 -4.98
CA LEU A 267 -17.12 -3.32 -4.15
C LEU A 267 -15.88 -2.74 -4.82
N GLY A 268 -14.98 -2.27 -4.00
CA GLY A 268 -13.67 -1.77 -4.44
C GLY A 268 -12.60 -1.91 -3.37
N LEU A 269 -11.37 -1.72 -3.81
CA LEU A 269 -10.20 -1.58 -2.97
C LEU A 269 -9.68 -0.16 -3.05
N THR A 270 -9.23 0.40 -1.92
CA THR A 270 -8.61 1.73 -1.91
C THR A 270 -7.32 1.76 -1.11
N GLY A 271 -6.35 2.52 -1.62
CA GLY A 271 -5.04 2.72 -1.04
C GLY A 271 -4.15 3.51 -1.98
N THR A 272 -2.96 3.89 -1.55
CA THR A 272 -2.06 4.76 -2.31
C THR A 272 -1.78 4.26 -3.72
N LEU A 273 -1.49 2.96 -3.89
CA LEU A 273 -1.23 2.37 -5.20
C LEU A 273 -2.52 1.94 -5.92
N ALA A 274 -3.51 1.47 -5.15
CA ALA A 274 -4.78 1.00 -5.70
C ALA A 274 -5.70 2.15 -6.12
N GLU A 275 -5.49 3.38 -5.61
CA GLU A 275 -6.44 4.50 -5.74
C GLU A 275 -7.85 4.04 -5.37
N ILE A 276 -8.77 3.89 -6.34
CA ILE A 276 -9.91 2.99 -6.25
C ILE A 276 -9.81 1.95 -7.36
N THR A 277 -9.67 0.69 -6.99
CA THR A 277 -9.75 -0.44 -7.91
C THR A 277 -11.10 -1.13 -7.71
N LEU A 278 -11.93 -1.13 -8.75
CA LEU A 278 -13.26 -1.75 -8.71
C LEU A 278 -13.16 -3.28 -8.73
N LEU A 279 -14.14 -3.95 -8.14
CA LEU A 279 -14.28 -5.39 -8.22
C LEU A 279 -15.36 -5.76 -9.24
N ARG A 280 -15.09 -6.77 -10.07
CA ARG A 280 -16.09 -7.39 -10.96
C ARG A 280 -16.71 -8.67 -10.38
N SER A 281 -16.05 -9.31 -9.41
CA SER A 281 -16.59 -10.47 -8.70
C SER A 281 -15.95 -10.69 -7.35
N ILE A 282 -16.65 -11.41 -6.47
CA ILE A 282 -16.18 -11.90 -5.17
C ILE A 282 -16.56 -13.37 -4.97
N ASP A 283 -15.60 -14.27 -4.67
CA ASP A 283 -15.81 -15.73 -4.56
C ASP A 283 -16.64 -16.29 -5.73
N ASP A 284 -16.24 -15.97 -6.98
CA ASP A 284 -16.87 -16.35 -8.26
C ASP A 284 -18.32 -15.81 -8.46
N ARG A 285 -18.80 -14.97 -7.56
CA ARG A 285 -20.09 -14.29 -7.69
C ARG A 285 -19.89 -12.97 -8.41
N PRO A 286 -20.50 -12.75 -9.58
CA PRO A 286 -20.40 -11.48 -10.28
C PRO A 286 -21.06 -10.37 -9.47
N LEU A 287 -20.43 -9.20 -9.50
CA LEU A 287 -21.01 -7.95 -9.00
C LEU A 287 -21.80 -7.25 -10.12
N PRO A 288 -22.71 -6.33 -9.78
CA PRO A 288 -23.36 -5.49 -10.77
C PRO A 288 -22.32 -4.76 -11.65
N GLU A 289 -22.60 -4.67 -12.96
CA GLU A 289 -21.70 -3.98 -13.90
C GLU A 289 -21.70 -2.46 -13.69
N GLU A 290 -22.82 -1.90 -13.23
CA GLU A 290 -22.92 -0.47 -12.92
C GLU A 290 -22.29 -0.15 -11.57
N THR A 291 -21.13 0.51 -11.59
CA THR A 291 -20.40 0.98 -10.41
C THR A 291 -20.44 2.50 -10.36
N ARG A 292 -21.58 3.06 -10.00
CA ARG A 292 -21.81 4.51 -10.08
C ARG A 292 -21.04 5.31 -9.04
N LEU A 293 -21.13 4.93 -7.76
CA LEU A 293 -20.59 5.75 -6.67
C LEU A 293 -19.07 5.62 -6.60
N LEU A 294 -18.52 4.42 -6.67
CA LEU A 294 -17.08 4.21 -6.63
C LEU A 294 -16.38 4.76 -7.87
N SER A 295 -17.02 4.65 -9.06
CA SER A 295 -16.48 5.27 -10.29
C SER A 295 -16.47 6.79 -10.20
N MET A 296 -17.51 7.41 -9.64
CA MET A 296 -17.57 8.86 -9.44
C MET A 296 -16.50 9.35 -8.46
N LEU A 297 -16.29 8.62 -7.36
CA LEU A 297 -15.24 8.91 -6.39
C LEU A 297 -13.84 8.73 -6.99
N ALA A 298 -13.62 7.67 -7.78
CA ALA A 298 -12.35 7.42 -8.46
C ALA A 298 -12.01 8.55 -9.44
N GLU A 299 -12.99 9.00 -10.24
CA GLU A 299 -12.81 10.10 -11.17
C GLU A 299 -12.50 11.41 -10.43
N ARG A 300 -13.27 11.73 -9.38
CA ARG A 300 -13.06 12.94 -8.58
C ARG A 300 -11.68 12.96 -7.92
N TYR A 301 -11.22 11.81 -7.42
CA TYR A 301 -9.88 11.66 -6.87
C TYR A 301 -8.79 11.94 -7.92
N ARG A 302 -8.91 11.32 -9.11
CA ARG A 302 -7.92 11.52 -10.19
C ARG A 302 -7.83 12.97 -10.63
N GLN A 303 -8.95 13.65 -10.79
CA GLN A 303 -8.99 15.09 -11.12
C GLN A 303 -8.30 15.94 -10.04
N ALA A 304 -8.48 15.57 -8.77
CA ALA A 304 -7.86 16.30 -7.66
C ALA A 304 -6.34 16.08 -7.58
N VAL A 305 -5.86 14.84 -7.75
CA VAL A 305 -4.42 14.54 -7.65
C VAL A 305 -3.61 14.97 -8.87
N SER A 306 -4.25 15.10 -10.04
CA SER A 306 -3.61 15.59 -11.28
C SER A 306 -3.66 17.11 -11.46
N GLY A 307 -4.36 17.82 -10.56
CA GLY A 307 -4.52 19.28 -10.65
C GLY A 307 -5.53 19.75 -11.69
N VAL A 308 -6.27 18.85 -12.36
CA VAL A 308 -7.37 19.21 -13.30
C VAL A 308 -8.49 19.93 -12.57
N ASP A 309 -8.88 19.42 -11.41
CA ASP A 309 -9.87 20.04 -10.53
C ASP A 309 -9.43 19.84 -9.07
N PRO A 310 -8.57 20.74 -8.54
CA PRO A 310 -8.03 20.63 -7.19
C PRO A 310 -9.12 20.55 -6.11
N HIS A 311 -8.85 19.80 -5.05
CA HIS A 311 -9.79 19.65 -3.93
C HIS A 311 -9.07 19.78 -2.58
N PRO A 312 -9.65 20.48 -1.59
CA PRO A 312 -9.00 20.68 -0.28
C PRO A 312 -8.66 19.40 0.48
N ALA A 313 -9.38 18.29 0.22
CA ALA A 313 -9.08 16.99 0.79
C ALA A 313 -7.79 16.36 0.22
N VAL A 314 -7.21 16.90 -0.86
CA VAL A 314 -5.99 16.41 -1.49
C VAL A 314 -4.91 17.46 -1.35
N GLU A 315 -4.08 17.31 -0.35
CA GLU A 315 -2.88 18.11 -0.16
C GLU A 315 -1.73 17.53 -0.98
N LEU A 316 -1.03 18.41 -1.71
CA LEU A 316 0.12 18.04 -2.53
C LEU A 316 1.39 18.73 -2.02
N ALA A 317 2.39 17.94 -1.64
CA ALA A 317 3.76 18.42 -1.47
C ALA A 317 4.37 18.61 -2.86
N ILE A 318 4.42 19.84 -3.33
CA ILE A 318 4.88 20.18 -4.69
C ILE A 318 6.40 20.28 -4.72
N MET A 319 7.01 19.51 -5.63
CA MET A 319 8.46 19.55 -5.85
C MET A 319 8.87 20.96 -6.34
N PRO A 320 9.82 21.64 -5.65
CA PRO A 320 10.33 22.91 -6.10
C PRO A 320 10.91 22.83 -7.52
N ALA A 321 10.71 23.91 -8.30
CA ALA A 321 11.46 24.07 -9.56
C ALA A 321 12.94 24.26 -9.25
N ASP A 322 13.82 23.74 -10.13
CA ASP A 322 15.26 23.92 -10.03
C ASP A 322 15.69 25.38 -10.26
#